data_b7843ebfdd433f479cdd0f3d5234787d
#
_entry.id   b7843ebfdd433f479cdd0f3d5234787d
#
_cell.length_a   1.000
_cell.length_b   1.000
_cell.length_c   1.000
_cell.angle_alpha   90.00
_cell.angle_beta   90.00
_cell.angle_gamma   90.00
#
_symmetry.space_group_name_H-M   'P 1'
#
loop_
_entity.id
_entity.type
_entity.pdbx_description
1 polymer ?
#
loop_
_entity_poly.entity_id
_entity_poly.type
_entity_poly.pdbx_seq_one_letter_code
_entity_poly.pdbx_strand_id
1 'polypeptide(L)'
;MKVTLIGAGNLATQLGKSLKKAGVIISQVYSRTEDSARTLGELLEAEWLTDIKALRDEADIYIFSVKDSVLCELISEVCKGRGDKLFLHTAGSMPMSCFEGKALRYGVFYPM
;
A
#
# COMPACT_ATOMS: atom_id res chain seq x y z
N MET A 1 -1.37 14.35 -5.56
CA MET A 1 -1.48 12.88 -5.62
C MET A 1 -1.48 12.30 -4.21
N LYS A 2 -2.38 11.40 -3.93
CA LYS A 2 -2.48 10.73 -2.63
C LYS A 2 -2.14 9.26 -2.78
N VAL A 3 -1.37 8.73 -1.83
CA VAL A 3 -0.91 7.34 -1.84
C VAL A 3 -1.27 6.68 -0.51
N THR A 4 -1.74 5.44 -0.57
CA THR A 4 -1.96 4.62 0.61
C THR A 4 -0.93 3.49 0.60
N LEU A 5 -0.24 3.30 1.72
CA LEU A 5 0.75 2.24 1.87
C LEU A 5 0.14 1.06 2.60
N ILE A 6 0.23 -0.11 2.00
CA ILE A 6 -0.23 -1.37 2.59
C ILE A 6 1.00 -2.14 3.03
N GLY A 7 1.27 -2.12 4.33
CA GLY A 7 2.47 -2.70 4.90
C GLY A 7 3.33 -1.61 5.55
N ALA A 8 4.09 -1.97 6.57
CA ALA A 8 4.88 -1.00 7.34
C ALA A 8 6.27 -1.54 7.72
N GLY A 9 6.85 -2.38 6.88
CA GLY A 9 8.21 -2.87 7.08
C GLY A 9 9.26 -1.86 6.62
N ASN A 10 10.52 -2.29 6.60
CA ASN A 10 11.62 -1.42 6.20
C ASN A 10 11.45 -0.84 4.80
N LEU A 11 10.99 -1.66 3.85
CA LEU A 11 10.79 -1.21 2.49
C LEU A 11 9.69 -0.14 2.42
N ALA A 12 8.58 -0.35 3.12
CA ALA A 12 7.50 0.63 3.18
C ALA A 12 7.97 1.94 3.80
N THR A 13 8.81 1.85 4.83
CA THR A 13 9.38 3.02 5.50
C THR A 13 10.24 3.83 4.52
N GLN A 14 11.14 3.18 3.80
CA GLN A 14 12.01 3.85 2.83
C GLN A 14 11.19 4.47 1.71
N LEU A 15 10.23 3.71 1.19
CA LEU A 15 9.35 4.18 0.12
C LEU A 15 8.52 5.39 0.56
N GLY A 16 7.93 5.32 1.76
CA GLY A 16 7.14 6.41 2.30
C GLY A 16 7.93 7.69 2.46
N LYS A 17 9.16 7.57 2.96
CA LYS A 17 10.06 8.73 3.10
C LYS A 17 10.37 9.35 1.74
N SER A 18 10.66 8.53 0.75
CA SER A 18 10.97 8.99 -0.60
C SER A 18 9.78 9.70 -1.23
N LEU A 19 8.59 9.15 -1.09
CA LEU A 19 7.37 9.73 -1.63
C LEU A 19 7.07 11.07 -0.96
N LYS A 20 7.19 11.13 0.35
CA LYS A 20 6.93 12.37 1.10
C LYS A 20 7.92 13.46 0.67
N LYS A 21 9.18 13.10 0.50
CA LYS A 21 10.22 14.03 0.05
C LYS A 21 9.92 14.56 -1.35
N ALA A 22 9.28 13.75 -2.18
CA ALA A 22 8.89 14.12 -3.54
C ALA A 22 7.60 14.97 -3.58
N GLY A 23 6.99 15.25 -2.43
CA GLY A 23 5.78 16.05 -2.38
C GLY A 23 4.49 15.27 -2.48
N VAL A 24 4.57 13.94 -2.43
CA VAL A 24 3.39 13.08 -2.47
C VAL A 24 2.73 13.04 -1.10
N ILE A 25 1.41 13.10 -1.06
CA ILE A 25 0.65 13.01 0.18
C ILE A 25 0.41 11.55 0.53
N ILE A 26 0.85 11.14 1.72
CA ILE A 26 0.56 9.79 2.20
C ILE A 26 -0.77 9.87 2.97
N SER A 27 -1.80 9.30 2.38
CA SER A 27 -3.15 9.36 2.95
C SER A 27 -3.30 8.46 4.17
N GLN A 28 -2.96 7.18 4.00
CA GLN A 28 -3.08 6.20 5.08
C GLN A 28 -1.93 5.19 5.02
N VAL A 29 -1.66 4.57 6.17
CA VAL A 29 -0.71 3.48 6.29
C VAL A 29 -1.41 2.32 6.99
N TYR A 30 -1.36 1.14 6.39
CA TYR A 30 -1.92 -0.07 6.97
C TYR A 30 -0.82 -1.03 7.37
N SER A 31 -0.97 -1.67 8.54
CA SER A 31 -0.14 -2.78 8.96
C SER A 31 -0.97 -3.72 9.84
N ARG A 32 -0.55 -4.97 9.93
CA ARG A 32 -1.23 -5.95 10.77
C ARG A 32 -1.04 -5.66 12.26
N THR A 33 0.05 -5.00 12.62
CA THR A 33 0.34 -4.68 14.02
C THR A 33 0.20 -3.17 14.25
N GLU A 34 -0.37 -2.83 15.40
CA GLU A 34 -0.56 -1.44 15.79
C GLU A 34 0.76 -0.69 15.88
N ASP A 35 1.77 -1.29 16.51
CA ASP A 35 3.07 -0.66 16.67
C ASP A 35 3.69 -0.27 15.34
N SER A 36 3.68 -1.16 14.37
CA SER A 36 4.24 -0.89 13.05
C SER A 36 3.44 0.17 12.31
N ALA A 37 2.12 0.08 12.32
CA ALA A 37 1.25 1.04 11.66
C ALA A 37 1.43 2.43 12.26
N ARG A 38 1.39 2.52 13.58
CA ARG A 38 1.54 3.78 14.29
C ARG A 38 2.90 4.41 14.04
N THR A 39 3.96 3.63 14.16
CA THR A 39 5.32 4.13 13.96
C THR A 39 5.50 4.75 12.57
N LEU A 40 5.04 4.04 11.54
CA LEU A 40 5.16 4.56 10.18
C LEU A 40 4.21 5.73 9.93
N GLY A 41 3.00 5.65 10.45
CA GLY A 41 2.03 6.74 10.32
C GLY A 41 2.54 8.03 10.94
N GLU A 42 3.11 7.95 12.14
CA GLU A 42 3.68 9.12 12.82
C GLU A 42 4.88 9.67 12.04
N LEU A 43 5.73 8.78 11.53
CA LEU A 43 6.91 9.18 10.76
C LEU A 43 6.52 9.94 9.50
N LEU A 44 5.46 9.51 8.83
CA LEU A 44 5.01 10.10 7.57
C LEU A 44 3.91 11.14 7.76
N GLU A 45 3.52 11.41 8.99
CA GLU A 45 2.42 12.32 9.31
C GLU A 45 1.13 11.91 8.59
N ALA A 46 0.88 10.60 8.59
CA ALA A 46 -0.27 10.01 7.92
C ALA A 46 -1.16 9.30 8.93
N GLU A 47 -2.41 9.10 8.55
CA GLU A 47 -3.33 8.29 9.34
C GLU A 47 -2.89 6.84 9.24
N TRP A 48 -3.00 6.09 10.34
CA TRP A 48 -2.62 4.68 10.34
C TRP A 48 -3.79 3.82 10.81
N LEU A 49 -3.80 2.55 10.36
CA LEU A 49 -4.86 1.62 10.72
C LEU A 49 -4.35 0.19 10.70
N THR A 50 -5.05 -0.67 11.42
CA THR A 50 -4.74 -2.12 11.48
C THR A 50 -5.87 -2.97 10.92
N ASP A 51 -6.97 -2.36 10.50
CA ASP A 51 -8.10 -3.05 9.89
C ASP A 51 -8.21 -2.65 8.43
N ILE A 52 -7.93 -3.60 7.54
CA ILE A 52 -7.96 -3.35 6.10
C ILE A 52 -9.34 -2.91 5.62
N LYS A 53 -10.40 -3.30 6.31
CA LYS A 53 -11.76 -2.92 5.95
C LYS A 53 -12.07 -1.45 6.23
N ALA A 54 -11.27 -0.81 7.08
CA ALA A 54 -11.42 0.61 7.37
C ALA A 54 -10.66 1.51 6.39
N LEU A 55 -10.01 0.91 5.38
CA LEU A 55 -9.24 1.66 4.39
C LEU A 55 -10.14 2.55 3.56
N ARG A 56 -9.71 3.80 3.37
CA ARG A 56 -10.50 4.77 2.58
C ARG A 56 -10.20 4.66 1.09
N ASP A 57 -11.12 5.17 0.28
CA ASP A 57 -11.02 5.15 -1.19
C ASP A 57 -10.41 6.43 -1.76
N GLU A 58 -9.93 7.33 -0.93
CA GLU A 58 -9.50 8.65 -1.38
C GLU A 58 -8.13 8.68 -2.07
N ALA A 59 -7.32 7.64 -1.91
CA ALA A 59 -6.01 7.62 -2.52
C ALA A 59 -6.11 7.33 -4.03
N ASP A 60 -5.15 7.84 -4.77
CA ASP A 60 -5.04 7.58 -6.20
C ASP A 60 -4.26 6.29 -6.46
N ILE A 61 -3.31 5.99 -5.58
CA ILE A 61 -2.41 4.84 -5.73
C ILE A 61 -2.37 4.07 -4.41
N TYR A 62 -2.44 2.75 -4.51
CA TYR A 62 -2.29 1.83 -3.38
C TYR A 62 -1.06 1.00 -3.61
N ILE A 63 -0.09 1.10 -2.70
CA ILE A 63 1.18 0.38 -2.84
C ILE A 63 1.28 -0.71 -1.79
N PHE A 64 1.45 -1.95 -2.25
CA PHE A 64 1.57 -3.11 -1.39
C PHE A 64 3.05 -3.40 -1.12
N SER A 65 3.43 -3.38 0.15
CA SER A 65 4.77 -3.68 0.60
C SER A 65 4.69 -4.72 1.71
N VAL A 66 4.15 -5.88 1.37
CA VAL A 66 3.91 -6.98 2.31
C VAL A 66 4.55 -8.26 1.79
N LYS A 67 4.61 -9.28 2.65
CA LYS A 67 5.16 -10.57 2.26
C LYS A 67 4.28 -11.24 1.20
N ASP A 68 4.91 -12.01 0.33
CA ASP A 68 4.22 -12.72 -0.75
C ASP A 68 3.07 -13.58 -0.23
N SER A 69 3.26 -14.20 0.92
CA SER A 69 2.26 -15.12 1.49
C SER A 69 0.90 -14.47 1.79
N VAL A 70 0.88 -13.16 2.01
CA VAL A 70 -0.36 -12.44 2.32
C VAL A 70 -0.77 -11.46 1.23
N LEU A 71 0.07 -11.30 0.21
CA LEU A 71 -0.13 -10.27 -0.81
C LEU A 71 -1.43 -10.46 -1.58
N CYS A 72 -1.70 -11.65 -2.10
CA CYS A 72 -2.90 -11.90 -2.89
C CYS A 72 -4.19 -11.69 -2.09
N GLU A 73 -4.20 -12.08 -0.82
CA GLU A 73 -5.34 -11.85 0.05
C GLU A 73 -5.61 -10.36 0.25
N LEU A 74 -4.55 -9.60 0.51
CA LEU A 74 -4.69 -8.16 0.70
C LEU A 74 -5.10 -7.46 -0.58
N ILE A 75 -4.58 -7.89 -1.70
CA ILE A 75 -4.98 -7.34 -3.00
C ILE A 75 -6.47 -7.55 -3.21
N SER A 76 -6.97 -8.74 -2.93
CA SER A 76 -8.39 -9.06 -3.06
C SER A 76 -9.26 -8.11 -2.23
N GLU A 77 -8.87 -7.86 -0.99
CA GLU A 77 -9.64 -6.99 -0.10
C GLU A 77 -9.54 -5.52 -0.51
N VAL A 78 -8.31 -5.07 -0.84
CA VAL A 78 -8.09 -3.66 -1.15
C VAL A 78 -8.71 -3.27 -2.50
N CYS A 79 -8.65 -4.14 -3.49
CA CYS A 79 -9.21 -3.84 -4.81
C CYS A 79 -10.73 -3.86 -4.84
N LYS A 80 -11.36 -4.43 -3.83
CA LYS A 80 -12.81 -4.54 -3.74
C LYS A 80 -13.45 -3.15 -3.69
N GLY A 81 -14.22 -2.81 -4.72
CA GLY A 81 -14.83 -1.48 -4.85
C GLY A 81 -13.87 -0.39 -5.29
N ARG A 82 -12.62 -0.71 -5.61
CA ARG A 82 -11.60 0.26 -6.02
C ARG A 82 -10.94 -0.10 -7.34
N GLY A 83 -11.65 -0.77 -8.22
CA GLY A 83 -11.09 -1.29 -9.47
C GLY A 83 -10.52 -0.23 -10.41
N ASP A 84 -10.88 1.03 -10.25
CA ASP A 84 -10.42 2.14 -11.07
C ASP A 84 -9.14 2.82 -10.55
N LYS A 85 -8.64 2.38 -9.40
CA LYS A 85 -7.42 2.93 -8.82
C LYS A 85 -6.18 2.24 -9.38
N LEU A 86 -5.01 2.85 -9.18
CA LEU A 86 -3.75 2.23 -9.56
C LEU A 86 -3.20 1.44 -8.38
N PHE A 87 -2.84 0.20 -8.63
CA PHE A 87 -2.29 -0.70 -7.61
C PHE A 87 -0.88 -1.12 -7.99
N LEU A 88 0.05 -0.97 -7.04
CA LEU A 88 1.44 -1.34 -7.25
C LEU A 88 1.88 -2.27 -6.13
N HIS A 89 2.82 -3.15 -6.42
CA HIS A 89 3.44 -3.96 -5.37
C HIS A 89 4.96 -3.95 -5.53
N THR A 90 5.65 -4.23 -4.44
CA THR A 90 7.11 -4.17 -4.40
C THR A 90 7.77 -5.55 -4.34
N ALA A 91 6.97 -6.62 -4.31
CA ALA A 91 7.48 -7.98 -4.28
C ALA A 91 7.84 -8.42 -5.70
N GLY A 92 9.11 -8.30 -6.05
CA GLY A 92 9.57 -8.53 -7.42
C GLY A 92 9.37 -9.94 -7.95
N SER A 93 9.20 -10.93 -7.07
CA SER A 93 9.00 -12.32 -7.48
C SER A 93 7.52 -12.70 -7.63
N MET A 94 6.60 -11.81 -7.25
CA MET A 94 5.17 -12.12 -7.31
C MET A 94 4.61 -11.98 -8.70
N PRO A 95 3.83 -12.96 -9.16
CA PRO A 95 3.15 -12.82 -10.46
C PRO A 95 2.07 -11.75 -10.41
N MET A 96 1.91 -11.04 -11.50
CA MET A 96 0.87 -10.02 -11.64
C MET A 96 -0.53 -10.62 -11.63
N SER A 97 -0.63 -11.94 -11.75
CA SER A 97 -1.91 -12.63 -11.74
C SER A 97 -2.74 -12.38 -10.49
N CYS A 98 -2.11 -11.97 -9.39
CA CYS A 98 -2.85 -11.62 -8.17
C CYS A 98 -3.82 -10.46 -8.40
N PHE A 99 -3.56 -9.62 -9.39
CA PHE A 99 -4.42 -8.48 -9.72
C PHE A 99 -5.46 -8.79 -10.80
N GLU A 100 -5.30 -9.88 -11.53
CA GLU A 100 -6.22 -10.23 -12.61
C GLU A 100 -7.65 -10.33 -12.13
N GLY A 101 -8.55 -9.63 -12.81
CA GLY A 101 -9.96 -9.61 -12.46
C GLY A 101 -10.29 -8.78 -11.23
N LYS A 102 -9.30 -8.17 -10.60
CA LYS A 102 -9.48 -7.39 -9.37
C LYS A 102 -9.17 -5.91 -9.56
N ALA A 103 -8.28 -5.58 -10.47
CA ALA A 103 -7.90 -4.19 -10.75
C ALA A 103 -7.73 -3.99 -12.24
N LEU A 104 -8.05 -2.78 -12.71
CA LEU A 104 -7.86 -2.41 -14.11
C LEU A 104 -6.45 -1.89 -14.37
N ARG A 105 -5.83 -1.30 -13.38
CA ARG A 105 -4.48 -0.73 -13.49
C ARG A 105 -3.63 -1.25 -12.33
N TYR A 106 -2.56 -1.95 -12.65
CA TYR A 106 -1.66 -2.49 -11.64
C TYR A 106 -0.25 -2.64 -12.23
N GLY A 107 0.73 -2.74 -11.35
CA GLY A 107 2.11 -2.88 -11.78
C GLY A 107 3.04 -3.22 -10.63
N VAL A 108 4.33 -3.30 -10.94
CA VAL A 108 5.38 -3.55 -9.97
C VAL A 108 6.15 -2.25 -9.78
N PHE A 109 6.41 -1.90 -8.53
CA PHE A 109 7.19 -0.72 -8.18
C PHE A 109 8.51 -1.16 -7.55
N TYR A 110 9.62 -0.72 -8.11
CA TYR A 110 10.95 -1.00 -7.57
C TYR A 110 11.54 0.28 -6.99
N PRO A 111 11.48 0.46 -5.68
CA PRO A 111 12.09 1.64 -5.08
C PRO A 111 13.61 1.54 -5.16
N MET A 112 14.24 2.63 -5.48
CA MET A 112 15.69 2.68 -5.58
C MET A 112 16.28 3.55 -4.51
#